data_aabfa722dd083dac8b069a0d5778d119
#
_entry.id   aabfa722dd083dac8b069a0d5778d119
#
_cell.length_a   1.000
_cell.length_b   1.000
_cell.length_c   1.000
_cell.angle_alpha   90.00
_cell.angle_beta   90.00
_cell.angle_gamma   90.00
#
_symmetry.space_group_name_H-M   'P 1'
#
loop_
_entity.id
_entity.type
_entity.pdbx_description
1 polymer ?
#
loop_
_entity_poly.entity_id
_entity_poly.type
_entity_poly.pdbx_seq_one_letter_code
_entity_poly.pdbx_strand_id
1 'polypeptide(L)'
;MRLPLLVILLSGAAHASAAPVTYKIDPDHTYPSFEADHMGGVSVWRGKMTRSAGTVTLDKDTGAGSVDVTVDLGSIDFGQRQLNNWAKGPQFFDTSQNASAVYRGRLDAFVNGAPTQVVGELAMRGVTRPMTLKINSFKCVPHPLLKRDLCGADAVGSFDREDYGLGAFKDWGFKTEVLLRIQVEALATQ
;
A
#
# COMPACT_ATOMS: atom_id res chain seq x y z
N MET A 1 30.67 53.75 40.67
CA MET A 1 30.98 52.43 40.01
C MET A 1 29.71 51.98 39.36
N ARG A 2 29.62 52.01 37.99
CA ARG A 2 28.45 51.53 37.20
C ARG A 2 28.84 50.16 36.61
N LEU A 3 28.15 49.08 37.02
CA LEU A 3 28.29 47.77 36.42
C LEU A 3 27.58 47.73 35.06
N PRO A 4 28.22 47.19 34.02
CA PRO A 4 27.54 46.97 32.75
C PRO A 4 26.64 45.70 32.83
N LEU A 5 25.38 45.83 32.43
CA LEU A 5 24.43 44.75 32.31
C LEU A 5 24.74 43.94 31.02
N LEU A 6 25.20 42.70 31.19
CA LEU A 6 25.50 41.83 30.10
C LEU A 6 24.18 41.16 29.63
N VAL A 7 23.66 41.59 28.49
CA VAL A 7 22.48 40.97 27.85
C VAL A 7 22.96 39.77 27.04
N ILE A 8 22.65 38.57 27.52
CA ILE A 8 22.90 37.30 26.79
C ILE A 8 21.71 37.11 25.83
N LEU A 9 21.95 37.29 24.53
CA LEU A 9 21.03 36.93 23.46
C LEU A 9 21.10 35.41 23.27
N LEU A 10 20.08 34.68 23.74
CA LEU A 10 19.89 33.26 23.35
C LEU A 10 19.39 33.20 21.90
N SER A 11 20.28 32.89 20.98
CA SER A 11 19.91 32.55 19.61
C SER A 11 19.26 31.15 19.60
N GLY A 12 17.92 31.10 19.56
CA GLY A 12 17.21 29.85 19.31
C GLY A 12 17.47 29.38 17.87
N ALA A 13 18.20 28.29 17.69
CA ALA A 13 18.33 27.64 16.40
C ALA A 13 16.98 27.01 16.03
N ALA A 14 16.26 27.61 15.10
CA ALA A 14 15.10 26.99 14.47
C ALA A 14 15.59 25.78 13.68
N HIS A 15 15.24 24.57 14.11
CA HIS A 15 15.46 23.37 13.31
C HIS A 15 14.50 23.45 12.13
N ALA A 16 15.02 23.65 10.93
CA ALA A 16 14.25 23.50 9.71
C ALA A 16 13.92 22.00 9.56
N SER A 17 12.67 21.61 9.79
CA SER A 17 12.18 20.26 9.43
C SER A 17 12.27 20.12 7.91
N ALA A 18 12.82 19.01 7.44
CA ALA A 18 12.81 18.72 6.01
C ALA A 18 11.35 18.54 5.55
N ALA A 19 11.03 19.03 4.35
CA ALA A 19 9.70 18.84 3.79
C ALA A 19 9.44 17.35 3.50
N PRO A 20 8.17 16.87 3.62
CA PRO A 20 7.82 15.52 3.24
C PRO A 20 8.25 15.21 1.80
N VAL A 21 8.84 14.04 1.60
CA VAL A 21 9.25 13.57 0.27
C VAL A 21 8.11 12.76 -0.34
N THR A 22 7.82 13.06 -1.62
CA THR A 22 6.86 12.28 -2.41
C THR A 22 7.60 11.23 -3.22
N TYR A 23 7.13 9.99 -3.12
CA TYR A 23 7.61 8.85 -3.90
C TYR A 23 6.52 8.40 -4.85
N LYS A 24 6.87 8.18 -6.11
CA LYS A 24 5.99 7.58 -7.10
C LYS A 24 6.22 6.08 -7.13
N ILE A 25 5.15 5.29 -7.06
CA ILE A 25 5.23 3.84 -7.16
C ILE A 25 5.84 3.44 -8.50
N ASP A 26 6.80 2.52 -8.43
CA ASP A 26 7.39 1.88 -9.59
C ASP A 26 6.50 0.67 -9.98
N PRO A 27 5.78 0.73 -11.11
CA PRO A 27 4.87 -0.33 -11.50
C PRO A 27 5.59 -1.63 -11.91
N ASP A 28 6.85 -1.55 -12.29
CA ASP A 28 7.62 -2.73 -12.73
C ASP A 28 8.15 -3.55 -11.53
N HIS A 29 8.18 -2.94 -10.33
CA HIS A 29 8.62 -3.57 -9.09
C HIS A 29 7.54 -3.61 -8.00
N THR A 30 6.27 -3.36 -8.36
CA THR A 30 5.15 -3.33 -7.41
C THR A 30 4.03 -4.28 -7.85
N TYR A 31 3.84 -5.35 -7.07
CA TYR A 31 2.84 -6.38 -7.36
C TYR A 31 2.02 -6.69 -6.11
N PRO A 32 0.84 -6.09 -5.94
CA PRO A 32 -0.12 -6.54 -4.93
C PRO A 32 -0.54 -7.98 -5.23
N SER A 33 -0.04 -8.93 -4.43
CA SER A 33 -0.34 -10.35 -4.54
C SER A 33 -1.36 -10.76 -3.49
N PHE A 34 -2.07 -11.84 -3.74
CA PHE A 34 -3.10 -12.34 -2.84
C PHE A 34 -3.14 -13.86 -2.78
N GLU A 35 -3.68 -14.36 -1.68
CA GLU A 35 -4.01 -15.76 -1.45
C GLU A 35 -5.50 -15.87 -1.11
N ALA A 36 -6.20 -16.81 -1.73
CA ALA A 36 -7.62 -17.08 -1.51
C ALA A 36 -7.86 -18.57 -1.35
N ASP A 37 -8.82 -18.94 -0.50
CA ASP A 37 -9.22 -20.31 -0.31
C ASP A 37 -9.88 -20.89 -1.56
N HIS A 38 -9.63 -22.17 -1.80
CA HIS A 38 -10.33 -22.96 -2.80
C HIS A 38 -11.00 -24.15 -2.14
N MET A 39 -12.33 -24.20 -2.22
CA MET A 39 -13.19 -25.30 -1.76
C MET A 39 -12.93 -25.72 -0.31
N GLY A 40 -12.95 -24.74 0.63
CA GLY A 40 -12.83 -25.05 2.05
C GLY A 40 -11.48 -25.62 2.47
N GLY A 41 -10.40 -25.23 1.81
CA GLY A 41 -9.05 -25.63 2.16
C GLY A 41 -8.47 -26.77 1.32
N VAL A 42 -9.13 -27.19 0.22
CA VAL A 42 -8.55 -28.16 -0.72
C VAL A 42 -7.24 -27.64 -1.32
N SER A 43 -7.19 -26.34 -1.63
CA SER A 43 -5.96 -25.67 -2.03
C SER A 43 -6.03 -24.15 -1.73
N VAL A 44 -4.90 -23.48 -1.91
CA VAL A 44 -4.83 -22.02 -1.85
C VAL A 44 -4.52 -21.50 -3.25
N TRP A 45 -5.43 -20.70 -3.78
CA TRP A 45 -5.21 -19.99 -5.02
C TRP A 45 -4.38 -18.73 -4.76
N ARG A 46 -3.37 -18.53 -5.59
CA ARG A 46 -2.49 -17.38 -5.54
C ARG A 46 -2.57 -16.61 -6.84
N GLY A 47 -2.58 -15.32 -6.72
CA GLY A 47 -2.54 -14.42 -7.87
C GLY A 47 -1.95 -13.08 -7.49
N LYS A 48 -1.84 -12.22 -8.49
CA LYS A 48 -1.35 -10.85 -8.31
C LYS A 48 -2.09 -9.88 -9.23
N MET A 49 -2.04 -8.61 -8.88
CA MET A 49 -2.38 -7.52 -9.78
C MET A 49 -1.11 -7.03 -10.44
N THR A 50 -1.06 -7.05 -11.77
CA THR A 50 0.16 -6.73 -12.52
C THR A 50 0.25 -5.24 -12.90
N ARG A 51 -0.77 -4.45 -12.61
CA ARG A 51 -0.76 -3.00 -12.83
C ARG A 51 -1.29 -2.25 -11.62
N SER A 52 -0.45 -1.38 -11.10
CA SER A 52 -0.79 -0.44 -10.04
C SER A 52 -0.07 0.88 -10.28
N ALA A 53 -0.61 1.96 -9.73
CA ALA A 53 0.00 3.28 -9.75
C ALA A 53 -0.38 4.04 -8.47
N GLY A 54 0.44 5.00 -8.11
CA GLY A 54 0.15 5.81 -6.94
C GLY A 54 1.35 6.54 -6.39
N THR A 55 1.17 7.11 -5.22
CA THR A 55 2.19 7.86 -4.51
C THR A 55 2.20 7.53 -3.03
N VAL A 56 3.38 7.66 -2.44
CA VAL A 56 3.60 7.65 -1.00
C VAL A 56 4.25 8.98 -0.63
N THR A 57 3.73 9.67 0.37
CA THR A 57 4.46 10.77 1.01
C THR A 57 5.09 10.26 2.30
N LEU A 58 6.30 10.68 2.59
CA LEU A 58 7.01 10.29 3.81
C LEU A 58 7.81 11.47 4.35
N ASP A 59 7.54 11.78 5.59
CA ASP A 59 8.35 12.65 6.43
C ASP A 59 9.06 11.77 7.47
N LYS A 60 10.34 11.54 7.27
CA LYS A 60 11.17 10.69 8.15
C LYS A 60 11.46 11.36 9.49
N ASP A 61 11.47 12.70 9.53
CA ASP A 61 11.80 13.47 10.73
C ASP A 61 10.64 13.52 11.71
N THR A 62 9.43 13.72 11.20
CA THR A 62 8.22 13.77 12.04
C THR A 62 7.55 12.42 12.22
N GLY A 63 7.94 11.39 11.45
CA GLY A 63 7.28 10.09 11.47
C GLY A 63 5.84 10.17 10.93
N ALA A 64 5.64 10.88 9.83
CA ALA A 64 4.34 11.04 9.19
C ALA A 64 4.39 10.67 7.71
N GLY A 65 3.26 10.26 7.15
CA GLY A 65 3.17 9.98 5.73
C GLY A 65 1.81 9.46 5.31
N SER A 66 1.61 9.36 4.00
CA SER A 66 0.36 8.87 3.41
C SER A 66 0.62 7.99 2.20
N VAL A 67 -0.35 7.16 1.89
CA VAL A 67 -0.37 6.24 0.74
C VAL A 67 -1.64 6.49 -0.05
N ASP A 68 -1.53 6.65 -1.36
CA ASP A 68 -2.65 6.68 -2.32
C ASP A 68 -2.29 5.80 -3.51
N VAL A 69 -2.94 4.65 -3.62
CA VAL A 69 -2.64 3.63 -4.64
C VAL A 69 -3.90 3.21 -5.35
N THR A 70 -3.83 3.20 -6.67
CA THR A 70 -4.86 2.63 -7.55
C THR A 70 -4.34 1.34 -8.17
N VAL A 71 -5.13 0.30 -8.09
CA VAL A 71 -4.86 -1.03 -8.67
C VAL A 71 -5.86 -1.31 -9.77
N ASP A 72 -5.39 -1.65 -10.96
CA ASP A 72 -6.23 -2.05 -12.09
C ASP A 72 -6.74 -3.48 -11.88
N LEU A 73 -8.04 -3.64 -11.66
CA LEU A 73 -8.67 -4.94 -11.45
C LEU A 73 -8.62 -5.84 -12.70
N GLY A 74 -8.55 -5.21 -13.89
CA GLY A 74 -8.36 -5.94 -15.14
C GLY A 74 -6.97 -6.55 -15.30
N SER A 75 -6.03 -6.22 -14.41
CA SER A 75 -4.67 -6.74 -14.42
C SER A 75 -4.47 -8.02 -13.60
N ILE A 76 -5.56 -8.60 -13.07
CA ILE A 76 -5.49 -9.82 -12.27
C ILE A 76 -4.85 -10.98 -13.06
N ASP A 77 -3.90 -11.65 -12.41
CA ASP A 77 -3.19 -12.78 -12.99
C ASP A 77 -2.97 -13.91 -11.97
N PHE A 78 -3.58 -15.05 -12.25
CA PHE A 78 -3.40 -16.32 -11.54
C PHE A 78 -2.37 -17.24 -12.21
N GLY A 79 -1.76 -16.77 -13.30
CA GLY A 79 -0.94 -17.63 -14.17
C GLY A 79 -1.77 -18.57 -15.08
N GLN A 80 -3.10 -18.42 -15.09
CA GLN A 80 -4.01 -19.26 -15.87
C GLN A 80 -5.08 -18.39 -16.54
N ARG A 81 -5.05 -18.37 -17.87
CA ARG A 81 -5.86 -17.47 -18.70
C ARG A 81 -7.38 -17.58 -18.46
N GLN A 82 -7.89 -18.81 -18.34
CA GLN A 82 -9.33 -19.02 -18.16
C GLN A 82 -9.79 -18.48 -16.82
N LEU A 83 -9.02 -18.69 -15.75
CA LEU A 83 -9.31 -18.16 -14.44
C LEU A 83 -9.21 -16.63 -14.40
N ASN A 84 -8.19 -16.06 -15.07
CA ASN A 84 -8.06 -14.63 -15.25
C ASN A 84 -9.30 -14.01 -15.92
N ASN A 85 -9.78 -14.60 -16.99
CA ASN A 85 -10.97 -14.14 -17.72
C ASN A 85 -12.24 -14.24 -16.86
N TRP A 86 -12.38 -15.33 -16.11
CA TRP A 86 -13.51 -15.53 -15.25
C TRP A 86 -13.53 -14.52 -14.08
N ALA A 87 -12.39 -14.27 -13.44
CA ALA A 87 -12.27 -13.29 -12.36
C ALA A 87 -12.60 -11.86 -12.80
N LYS A 88 -12.38 -11.53 -14.08
CA LYS A 88 -12.78 -10.23 -14.67
C LYS A 88 -14.26 -10.12 -14.97
N GLY A 89 -14.96 -11.25 -15.02
CA GLY A 89 -16.37 -11.32 -15.40
C GLY A 89 -17.33 -10.81 -14.33
N PRO A 90 -18.64 -10.75 -14.70
CA PRO A 90 -19.68 -10.13 -13.87
C PRO A 90 -19.94 -10.86 -12.53
N GLN A 91 -19.59 -12.14 -12.43
CA GLN A 91 -19.73 -12.91 -11.18
C GLN A 91 -18.65 -12.59 -10.15
N PHE A 92 -17.59 -11.87 -10.56
CA PHE A 92 -16.48 -11.48 -9.70
C PHE A 92 -16.25 -9.99 -9.77
N PHE A 93 -15.10 -9.52 -10.32
CA PHE A 93 -14.77 -8.10 -10.31
C PHE A 93 -15.67 -7.26 -11.21
N ASP A 94 -16.26 -7.84 -12.25
CA ASP A 94 -17.00 -7.11 -13.30
C ASP A 94 -16.20 -5.88 -13.76
N THR A 95 -15.02 -6.15 -14.30
CA THR A 95 -14.05 -5.09 -14.63
C THR A 95 -14.52 -4.13 -15.71
N SER A 96 -15.60 -4.46 -16.40
CA SER A 96 -16.26 -3.55 -17.34
C SER A 96 -16.99 -2.38 -16.63
N GLN A 97 -17.43 -2.61 -15.40
CA GLN A 97 -18.10 -1.61 -14.55
C GLN A 97 -17.17 -1.11 -13.42
N ASN A 98 -16.22 -1.93 -13.00
CA ASN A 98 -15.35 -1.70 -11.86
C ASN A 98 -13.89 -1.84 -12.32
N ALA A 99 -13.34 -0.79 -12.92
CA ALA A 99 -12.01 -0.86 -13.52
C ALA A 99 -10.89 -0.97 -12.49
N SER A 100 -11.10 -0.42 -11.28
CA SER A 100 -10.02 -0.30 -10.29
C SER A 100 -10.47 -0.47 -8.86
N ALA A 101 -9.53 -0.81 -7.99
CA ALA A 101 -9.61 -0.63 -6.55
C ALA A 101 -8.64 0.49 -6.13
N VAL A 102 -8.98 1.20 -5.04
CA VAL A 102 -8.17 2.29 -4.51
C VAL A 102 -7.92 2.05 -3.03
N TYR A 103 -6.66 2.13 -2.62
CA TYR A 103 -6.27 2.09 -1.22
C TYR A 103 -5.68 3.44 -0.81
N ARG A 104 -6.23 4.04 0.25
CA ARG A 104 -5.72 5.27 0.86
C ARG A 104 -5.49 5.06 2.32
N GLY A 105 -4.35 5.54 2.82
CA GLY A 105 -4.02 5.40 4.22
C GLY A 105 -2.91 6.33 4.67
N ARG A 106 -2.71 6.36 5.98
CA ARG A 106 -1.58 7.02 6.62
C ARG A 106 -0.55 5.98 7.05
N LEU A 107 0.72 6.31 6.90
CA LEU A 107 1.82 5.56 7.52
C LEU A 107 1.75 5.77 9.03
N ASP A 108 1.96 4.71 9.80
CA ASP A 108 1.71 4.73 11.24
C ASP A 108 2.69 3.83 12.01
N ALA A 109 2.68 3.98 13.35
CA ALA A 109 3.48 3.18 14.27
C ALA A 109 4.98 3.14 13.89
N PHE A 110 5.58 4.33 13.75
CA PHE A 110 6.98 4.45 13.37
C PHE A 110 7.93 3.91 14.45
N VAL A 111 8.89 3.10 14.03
CA VAL A 111 9.98 2.58 14.86
C VAL A 111 11.31 2.88 14.18
N ASN A 112 12.20 3.61 14.85
CA ASN A 112 13.50 4.03 14.30
C ASN A 112 13.38 4.72 12.91
N GLY A 113 12.35 5.57 12.73
CA GLY A 113 12.11 6.30 11.48
C GLY A 113 11.48 5.48 10.35
N ALA A 114 11.13 4.22 10.58
CA ALA A 114 10.45 3.35 9.63
C ALA A 114 8.99 3.10 10.05
N PRO A 115 8.00 3.23 9.15
CA PRO A 115 6.61 2.87 9.44
C PRO A 115 6.48 1.35 9.59
N THR A 116 5.65 0.88 10.53
CA THR A 116 5.37 -0.54 10.73
C THR A 116 3.96 -0.94 10.33
N GLN A 117 3.11 0.03 9.99
CA GLN A 117 1.78 -0.23 9.44
C GLN A 117 1.28 0.93 8.57
N VAL A 118 0.28 0.63 7.77
CA VAL A 118 -0.56 1.63 7.09
C VAL A 118 -1.98 1.45 7.59
N VAL A 119 -2.56 2.49 8.18
CA VAL A 119 -3.96 2.51 8.60
C VAL A 119 -4.76 3.24 7.53
N GLY A 120 -5.67 2.55 6.88
CA GLY A 120 -6.35 3.11 5.72
C GLY A 120 -7.68 2.45 5.39
N GLU A 121 -8.10 2.66 4.16
CA GLU A 121 -9.35 2.16 3.60
C GLU A 121 -9.13 1.61 2.20
N LEU A 122 -9.78 0.49 1.91
CA LEU A 122 -9.88 -0.08 0.56
C LEU A 122 -11.24 0.26 -0.03
N ALA A 123 -11.25 0.93 -1.17
CA ALA A 123 -12.44 1.16 -1.99
C ALA A 123 -12.41 0.23 -3.21
N MET A 124 -13.43 -0.60 -3.36
CA MET A 124 -13.54 -1.55 -4.46
C MET A 124 -15.04 -1.80 -4.76
N ARG A 125 -15.41 -1.84 -6.04
CA ARG A 125 -16.80 -2.08 -6.50
C ARG A 125 -17.85 -1.17 -5.81
N GLY A 126 -17.51 0.10 -5.61
CA GLY A 126 -18.42 1.09 -4.98
C GLY A 126 -18.54 0.99 -3.46
N VAL A 127 -17.82 0.05 -2.83
CA VAL A 127 -17.82 -0.13 -1.37
C VAL A 127 -16.45 0.26 -0.81
N THR A 128 -16.44 0.99 0.30
CA THR A 128 -15.22 1.35 1.04
C THR A 128 -15.25 0.71 2.42
N ARG A 129 -14.14 0.08 2.82
CA ARG A 129 -13.97 -0.56 4.13
C ARG A 129 -12.62 -0.21 4.73
N PRO A 130 -12.53 -0.07 6.06
CA PRO A 130 -11.25 0.06 6.75
C PRO A 130 -10.37 -1.16 6.47
N MET A 131 -9.09 -0.92 6.23
CA MET A 131 -8.09 -1.97 6.06
C MET A 131 -6.75 -1.49 6.58
N THR A 132 -6.15 -2.24 7.50
CA THR A 132 -4.79 -1.99 7.98
C THR A 132 -3.83 -2.97 7.33
N LEU A 133 -2.73 -2.45 6.79
CA LEU A 133 -1.61 -3.24 6.30
C LEU A 133 -0.49 -3.22 7.34
N LYS A 134 -0.01 -4.40 7.74
CA LYS A 134 1.19 -4.55 8.54
C LYS A 134 2.41 -4.52 7.61
N ILE A 135 3.39 -3.67 7.90
CA ILE A 135 4.65 -3.61 7.18
C ILE A 135 5.64 -4.55 7.87
N ASN A 136 6.08 -5.59 7.16
CA ASN A 136 7.04 -6.57 7.67
C ASN A 136 8.48 -6.09 7.49
N SER A 137 8.74 -5.36 6.41
CA SER A 137 10.02 -4.72 6.15
C SER A 137 9.84 -3.39 5.43
N PHE A 138 10.71 -2.43 5.74
CA PHE A 138 10.77 -1.13 5.07
C PHE A 138 12.23 -0.71 4.95
N LYS A 139 12.64 -0.24 3.78
CA LYS A 139 14.00 0.24 3.55
C LYS A 139 14.01 1.32 2.46
N CYS A 140 14.81 2.36 2.68
CA CYS A 140 15.16 3.33 1.64
C CYS A 140 16.66 3.28 1.37
N VAL A 141 17.03 3.40 0.11
CA VAL A 141 18.42 3.46 -0.38
C VAL A 141 18.53 4.45 -1.53
N PRO A 142 19.68 5.08 -1.76
CA PRO A 142 19.93 5.81 -2.98
C PRO A 142 19.88 4.87 -4.19
N HIS A 143 19.04 5.19 -5.18
CA HIS A 143 18.99 4.39 -6.40
C HIS A 143 20.30 4.50 -7.17
N PRO A 144 20.99 3.40 -7.53
CA PRO A 144 22.36 3.44 -8.06
C PRO A 144 22.50 4.22 -9.37
N LEU A 145 21.49 4.18 -10.23
CA LEU A 145 21.52 4.84 -11.53
C LEU A 145 20.85 6.22 -11.50
N LEU A 146 19.68 6.34 -10.87
CA LEU A 146 18.86 7.55 -10.90
C LEU A 146 19.25 8.59 -9.86
N LYS A 147 20.10 8.23 -8.87
CA LYS A 147 20.60 9.13 -7.82
C LYS A 147 19.50 9.80 -6.98
N ARG A 148 18.34 9.16 -6.90
CA ARG A 148 17.20 9.55 -6.07
C ARG A 148 16.93 8.45 -5.05
N ASP A 149 16.25 8.78 -3.95
CA ASP A 149 15.85 7.77 -2.96
C ASP A 149 14.85 6.78 -3.57
N LEU A 150 15.15 5.50 -3.41
CA LEU A 150 14.25 4.38 -3.67
C LEU A 150 13.85 3.80 -2.33
N CYS A 151 12.56 3.76 -2.03
CA CYS A 151 12.03 3.10 -0.84
C CYS A 151 11.22 1.87 -1.25
N GLY A 152 11.40 0.79 -0.51
CA GLY A 152 10.66 -0.44 -0.68
C GLY A 152 10.06 -0.93 0.62
N ALA A 153 8.95 -1.66 0.51
CA ALA A 153 8.28 -2.31 1.62
C ALA A 153 7.71 -3.67 1.23
N ASP A 154 7.67 -4.58 2.19
CA ASP A 154 6.84 -5.79 2.17
C ASP A 154 5.74 -5.63 3.22
N ALA A 155 4.49 -5.79 2.81
CA ALA A 155 3.34 -5.61 3.68
C ALA A 155 2.31 -6.73 3.51
N VAL A 156 1.58 -6.99 4.59
CA VAL A 156 0.52 -7.99 4.61
C VAL A 156 -0.76 -7.40 5.20
N GLY A 157 -1.89 -7.94 4.76
CA GLY A 157 -3.21 -7.61 5.30
C GLY A 157 -4.23 -8.65 4.90
N SER A 158 -5.47 -8.47 5.29
CA SER A 158 -6.57 -9.30 4.81
C SER A 158 -7.85 -8.48 4.72
N PHE A 159 -8.79 -8.98 3.93
CA PHE A 159 -10.15 -8.48 3.86
C PHE A 159 -11.11 -9.62 3.55
N ASP A 160 -12.37 -9.44 3.91
CA ASP A 160 -13.44 -10.32 3.48
C ASP A 160 -13.96 -9.85 2.10
N ARG A 161 -13.85 -10.71 1.09
CA ARG A 161 -14.30 -10.39 -0.28
C ARG A 161 -15.81 -10.21 -0.39
N GLU A 162 -16.57 -10.80 0.53
CA GLU A 162 -18.03 -10.65 0.57
C GLU A 162 -18.45 -9.22 0.93
N ASP A 163 -17.66 -8.52 1.74
CA ASP A 163 -17.88 -7.10 2.05
C ASP A 163 -17.91 -6.19 0.81
N TYR A 164 -17.33 -6.65 -0.30
CA TYR A 164 -17.30 -5.96 -1.59
C TYR A 164 -18.23 -6.60 -2.63
N GLY A 165 -19.15 -7.47 -2.19
CA GLY A 165 -20.08 -8.17 -3.07
C GLY A 165 -19.43 -9.27 -3.93
N LEU A 166 -18.26 -9.78 -3.53
CA LEU A 166 -17.57 -10.89 -4.19
C LEU A 166 -17.91 -12.23 -3.52
N GLY A 167 -19.21 -12.49 -3.30
CA GLY A 167 -19.72 -13.66 -2.59
C GLY A 167 -19.82 -14.96 -3.41
N ALA A 168 -19.36 -14.97 -4.67
CA ALA A 168 -19.49 -16.16 -5.52
C ALA A 168 -18.84 -17.40 -4.88
N PHE A 169 -19.56 -18.55 -5.01
CA PHE A 169 -19.13 -19.89 -4.55
C PHE A 169 -18.97 -20.10 -3.05
N LYS A 170 -19.38 -19.14 -2.20
CA LYS A 170 -19.37 -19.37 -0.75
C LYS A 170 -20.21 -20.58 -0.34
N ASP A 171 -21.33 -20.81 -1.03
CA ASP A 171 -22.21 -21.96 -0.78
C ASP A 171 -21.57 -23.30 -1.15
N TRP A 172 -20.42 -23.30 -1.84
CA TRP A 172 -19.60 -24.47 -2.13
C TRP A 172 -18.44 -24.63 -1.13
N GLY A 173 -18.48 -23.88 -0.02
CA GLY A 173 -17.51 -23.94 1.05
C GLY A 173 -16.25 -23.10 0.84
N PHE A 174 -16.22 -22.24 -0.20
CA PHE A 174 -15.10 -21.30 -0.38
C PHE A 174 -15.12 -20.25 0.74
N LYS A 175 -14.03 -20.12 1.45
CA LYS A 175 -13.87 -19.03 2.44
C LYS A 175 -13.83 -17.68 1.73
N THR A 176 -14.28 -16.67 2.43
CA THR A 176 -14.37 -15.31 1.89
C THR A 176 -13.16 -14.43 2.22
N GLU A 177 -12.35 -14.84 3.20
CA GLU A 177 -11.12 -14.14 3.54
C GLU A 177 -10.09 -14.22 2.39
N VAL A 178 -9.54 -13.07 2.06
CA VAL A 178 -8.43 -12.91 1.11
C VAL A 178 -7.23 -12.35 1.87
N LEU A 179 -6.10 -13.04 1.81
CA LEU A 179 -4.84 -12.56 2.37
C LEU A 179 -4.07 -11.78 1.31
N LEU A 180 -3.56 -10.61 1.69
CA LEU A 180 -2.72 -9.77 0.84
C LEU A 180 -1.24 -9.96 1.20
N ARG A 181 -0.41 -10.07 0.16
CA ARG A 181 1.05 -10.06 0.26
C ARG A 181 1.57 -9.06 -0.76
N ILE A 182 1.98 -7.92 -0.26
CA ILE A 182 2.25 -6.75 -1.09
C ILE A 182 3.73 -6.44 -1.01
N GLN A 183 4.41 -6.54 -2.16
CA GLN A 183 5.69 -5.89 -2.37
C GLN A 183 5.46 -4.57 -3.10
N VAL A 184 6.16 -3.54 -2.68
CA VAL A 184 6.09 -2.22 -3.30
C VAL A 184 7.45 -1.56 -3.30
N GLU A 185 7.79 -0.97 -4.42
CA GLU A 185 8.90 -0.04 -4.55
C GLU A 185 8.41 1.31 -5.06
N ALA A 186 9.03 2.38 -4.59
CA ALA A 186 8.67 3.73 -4.97
C ALA A 186 9.90 4.64 -5.02
N LEU A 187 9.98 5.46 -6.05
CA LEU A 187 11.11 6.34 -6.31
C LEU A 187 10.74 7.77 -5.97
N ALA A 188 11.63 8.46 -5.25
CA ALA A 188 11.44 9.88 -4.93
C ALA A 188 11.26 10.71 -6.23
N THR A 189 10.32 11.66 -6.21
CA THR A 189 10.01 12.49 -7.39
C THR A 189 11.05 13.59 -7.63
N GLN A 190 11.82 13.94 -6.59
CA GLN A 190 12.90 14.94 -6.64
C GLN A 190 14.15 14.40 -5.96
#